data_36b6ee01c451813751c45f91cfc2e154
#
_entry.id   36b6ee01c451813751c45f91cfc2e154
#
_cell.length_a   1.000
_cell.length_b   1.000
_cell.length_c   1.000
_cell.angle_alpha   90.00
_cell.angle_beta   90.00
_cell.angle_gamma   90.00
#
_symmetry.space_group_name_H-M   'P 1'
#
loop_
_entity.id
_entity.type
_entity.pdbx_description
1 polymer ?
#
loop_
_entity_poly.entity_id
_entity_poly.type
_entity_poly.pdbx_seq_one_letter_code
_entity_poly.pdbx_strand_id
1 'polypeptide(L)'
;MRHLRLKECLVEVLTFERTLTELDHVRLLNLLRRDARGDGSPVQLRAIEDVLDASALVPSREVAPDVVTMYSQVLLQDVQTSQRNTLTLCYPADAEPAVGFVSVLSPVGSALLGLPVGSVARWSTPSGDEKAAEILAILFQPESSGDYAM
;
A
#
# COMPACT_ATOMS: atom_id res chain seq x y z
N MET A 1 -17.19 26.09 -10.28
CA MET A 1 -17.09 25.86 -10.01
C MET A 1 -17.11 25.74 -9.93
N ARG A 2 -17.02 25.34 -9.92
CA ARG A 2 -17.01 24.84 -9.57
C ARG A 2 -16.85 24.48 -9.38
N HIS A 3 -16.58 24.24 -9.18
CA HIS A 3 -16.43 23.58 -8.75
C HIS A 3 -15.97 23.32 -8.51
N LEU A 4 -15.74 23.28 -8.32
CA LEU A 4 -15.30 22.85 -7.94
C LEU A 4 -15.12 22.77 -7.58
N ARG A 5 -15.27 22.64 -7.23
CA ARG A 5 -15.00 22.21 -6.80
C ARG A 5 -15.30 21.45 -6.49
N LEU A 6 -15.97 21.27 -6.18
CA LEU A 6 -15.96 20.26 -5.86
C LEU A 6 -15.49 19.47 -6.36
N LYS A 7 -15.93 19.57 -6.24
CA LYS A 7 -15.34 18.72 -6.77
C LYS A 7 -13.96 18.58 -6.58
N GLU A 8 -13.46 19.34 -6.13
CA GLU A 8 -12.23 19.24 -6.05
C GLU A 8 -11.69 18.38 -5.06
N CYS A 9 -12.07 18.37 -3.89
CA CYS A 9 -11.63 17.42 -2.95
C CYS A 9 -12.12 16.06 -3.30
N LEU A 10 -13.22 16.02 -3.99
CA LEU A 10 -13.71 14.80 -4.42
C LEU A 10 -12.78 14.18 -5.41
N VAL A 11 -12.17 14.98 -6.21
CA VAL A 11 -11.24 14.52 -7.18
C VAL A 11 -10.01 13.92 -6.54
N GLU A 12 -9.54 14.49 -5.45
CA GLU A 12 -8.42 13.91 -4.78
C GLU A 12 -8.69 12.52 -4.29
N VAL A 13 -9.84 12.30 -3.73
CA VAL A 13 -10.20 10.98 -3.26
C VAL A 13 -10.24 9.99 -4.41
N LEU A 14 -10.76 10.41 -5.52
CA LEU A 14 -10.88 9.51 -6.67
C LEU A 14 -9.56 9.19 -7.30
N THR A 15 -8.57 10.11 -7.22
CA THR A 15 -7.30 9.83 -7.83
C THR A 15 -6.48 8.81 -7.09
N PHE A 16 -6.82 8.50 -5.86
CA PHE A 16 -6.05 7.54 -5.09
C PHE A 16 -6.79 6.23 -4.94
N GLU A 17 -7.52 5.85 -5.96
CA GLU A 17 -8.20 4.58 -5.98
C GLU A 17 -7.19 3.45 -5.95
N ARG A 18 -7.44 2.47 -5.09
CA ARG A 18 -6.52 1.35 -4.91
C ARG A 18 -6.97 0.14 -5.71
N THR A 19 -6.01 -0.63 -6.17
CA THR A 19 -6.25 -1.87 -6.89
C THR A 19 -5.47 -2.99 -6.24
N LEU A 20 -6.12 -4.11 -5.98
CA LEU A 20 -5.46 -5.29 -5.41
C LEU A 20 -5.67 -6.47 -6.33
N THR A 21 -4.69 -7.39 -6.35
CA THR A 21 -4.94 -8.66 -7.00
C THR A 21 -5.88 -9.49 -6.13
N GLU A 22 -6.64 -10.36 -6.76
CA GLU A 22 -7.53 -11.25 -6.03
C GLU A 22 -6.76 -12.13 -5.06
N LEU A 23 -5.57 -12.58 -5.46
CA LEU A 23 -4.73 -13.40 -4.61
C LEU A 23 -4.28 -12.65 -3.35
N ASP A 24 -3.80 -11.42 -3.52
CA ASP A 24 -3.38 -10.61 -2.38
C ASP A 24 -4.56 -10.35 -1.45
N HIS A 25 -5.72 -10.08 -2.01
CA HIS A 25 -6.91 -9.83 -1.21
C HIS A 25 -7.26 -11.04 -0.33
N VAL A 26 -7.25 -12.23 -0.90
CA VAL A 26 -7.56 -13.45 -0.14
C VAL A 26 -6.51 -13.69 0.94
N ARG A 27 -5.24 -13.50 0.61
CA ARG A 27 -4.17 -13.72 1.58
C ARG A 27 -4.25 -12.73 2.74
N LEU A 28 -4.58 -11.49 2.44
CA LEU A 28 -4.71 -10.47 3.48
C LEU A 28 -5.92 -10.70 4.36
N LEU A 29 -7.03 -11.15 3.78
CA LEU A 29 -8.18 -11.53 4.59
C LEU A 29 -7.84 -12.65 5.55
N ASN A 30 -7.09 -13.65 5.08
CA ASN A 30 -6.68 -14.74 5.94
C ASN A 30 -5.74 -14.27 7.05
N LEU A 31 -4.86 -13.34 6.73
CA LEU A 31 -3.95 -12.74 7.71
C LEU A 31 -4.76 -12.05 8.81
N LEU A 32 -5.76 -11.27 8.43
CA LEU A 32 -6.58 -10.56 9.41
C LEU A 32 -7.34 -11.52 10.32
N ARG A 33 -7.82 -12.62 9.78
CA ARG A 33 -8.51 -13.61 10.60
C ARG A 33 -7.62 -14.23 11.64
N ARG A 34 -6.36 -14.47 11.29
CA ARG A 34 -5.42 -15.03 12.25
C ARG A 34 -5.03 -14.02 13.31
N ASP A 35 -4.83 -12.77 12.89
CA ASP A 35 -4.39 -11.74 13.81
C ASP A 35 -5.49 -11.19 14.69
N ALA A 36 -6.73 -11.43 14.34
CA ALA A 36 -7.85 -11.05 15.20
C ALA A 36 -7.73 -11.71 16.58
N ARG A 37 -6.82 -12.68 16.73
CA ARG A 37 -6.64 -13.39 17.98
C ARG A 37 -5.51 -12.89 18.81
N GLY A 38 -4.80 -11.83 18.42
CA GLY A 38 -3.85 -11.43 19.39
C GLY A 38 -2.78 -10.42 19.14
N ASP A 39 -2.15 -10.35 18.00
CA ASP A 39 -0.92 -9.61 17.95
C ASP A 39 -0.90 -8.28 17.19
N GLY A 40 -1.84 -8.02 16.36
CA GLY A 40 -1.86 -6.77 15.63
C GLY A 40 -2.56 -5.68 16.41
N SER A 41 -2.09 -4.44 16.32
CA SER A 41 -2.80 -3.36 16.97
C SER A 41 -4.13 -3.14 16.24
N PRO A 42 -5.20 -2.80 16.97
CA PRO A 42 -6.49 -2.58 16.33
C PRO A 42 -6.46 -1.51 15.25
N VAL A 43 -5.62 -0.49 15.41
CA VAL A 43 -5.51 0.57 14.43
C VAL A 43 -4.90 0.05 13.13
N GLN A 44 -3.85 -0.76 13.24
CA GLN A 44 -3.20 -1.32 12.06
C GLN A 44 -4.11 -2.29 11.31
N LEU A 45 -4.83 -3.13 12.04
CA LEU A 45 -5.75 -4.08 11.42
C LEU A 45 -6.88 -3.35 10.72
N ARG A 46 -7.37 -2.26 11.31
CA ARG A 46 -8.42 -1.48 10.71
C ARG A 46 -7.97 -0.81 9.42
N ALA A 47 -6.73 -0.31 9.39
CA ALA A 47 -6.21 0.33 8.19
C ALA A 47 -6.21 -0.64 7.02
N ILE A 48 -5.81 -1.88 7.25
CA ILE A 48 -5.81 -2.89 6.19
C ILE A 48 -7.24 -3.28 5.81
N GLU A 49 -8.14 -3.40 6.79
CA GLU A 49 -9.52 -3.70 6.48
C GLU A 49 -10.14 -2.65 5.56
N ASP A 50 -9.85 -1.38 5.83
CA ASP A 50 -10.36 -0.30 5.00
C ASP A 50 -9.83 -0.38 3.58
N VAL A 51 -8.55 -0.73 3.43
CA VAL A 51 -7.96 -0.91 2.11
C VAL A 51 -8.63 -2.06 1.37
N LEU A 52 -8.85 -3.18 2.05
CA LEU A 52 -9.46 -4.35 1.41
C LEU A 52 -10.89 -4.05 0.97
N ASP A 53 -11.62 -3.29 1.78
CA ASP A 53 -13.02 -2.98 1.47
C ASP A 53 -13.16 -1.98 0.33
N ALA A 54 -12.19 -1.08 0.19
CA ALA A 54 -12.32 0.02 -0.76
C ALA A 54 -11.62 -0.24 -2.10
N SER A 55 -10.84 -1.32 -2.21
CA SER A 55 -10.01 -1.54 -3.39
C SER A 55 -10.77 -2.27 -4.48
N ALA A 56 -10.43 -1.95 -5.72
CA ALA A 56 -10.89 -2.72 -6.87
C ALA A 56 -10.06 -4.00 -6.96
N LEU A 57 -10.69 -5.10 -7.36
CA LEU A 57 -10.01 -6.39 -7.46
C LEU A 57 -9.80 -6.78 -8.90
N VAL A 58 -8.61 -7.26 -9.21
CA VAL A 58 -8.29 -7.76 -10.55
C VAL A 58 -7.54 -9.08 -10.43
N PRO A 59 -7.63 -9.96 -11.44
CA PRO A 59 -6.80 -11.15 -11.45
C PRO A 59 -5.31 -10.78 -11.48
N SER A 60 -4.46 -11.62 -10.92
CA SER A 60 -3.03 -11.32 -10.85
C SER A 60 -2.42 -11.02 -12.21
N ARG A 61 -2.92 -11.65 -13.25
CA ARG A 61 -2.37 -11.45 -14.60
C ARG A 61 -2.79 -10.13 -15.21
N GLU A 62 -3.76 -9.45 -14.62
CA GLU A 62 -4.31 -8.22 -15.19
C GLU A 62 -3.92 -6.97 -14.40
N VAL A 63 -3.18 -7.11 -13.31
CA VAL A 63 -2.80 -5.95 -12.53
C VAL A 63 -1.78 -5.13 -13.32
N ALA A 64 -1.94 -3.81 -13.30
CA ALA A 64 -1.03 -2.92 -14.02
C ALA A 64 0.34 -2.93 -13.34
N PRO A 65 1.42 -2.82 -14.12
CA PRO A 65 2.78 -2.87 -13.55
C PRO A 65 3.14 -1.67 -12.70
N ASP A 66 2.32 -0.62 -12.70
CA ASP A 66 2.57 0.57 -11.89
C ASP A 66 1.76 0.59 -10.59
N VAL A 67 1.22 -0.55 -10.17
CA VAL A 67 0.44 -0.67 -8.93
C VAL A 67 1.27 -1.41 -7.89
N VAL A 68 1.25 -0.91 -6.65
CA VAL A 68 1.97 -1.56 -5.55
C VAL A 68 1.22 -2.80 -5.10
N THR A 69 1.83 -3.95 -5.28
CA THR A 69 1.27 -5.24 -4.82
C THR A 69 2.16 -5.81 -3.73
N MET A 70 1.74 -6.91 -3.12
CA MET A 70 2.60 -7.57 -2.13
C MET A 70 3.90 -8.00 -2.80
N TYR A 71 5.00 -7.80 -2.10
CA TYR A 71 6.38 -8.04 -2.56
C TYR A 71 6.83 -7.11 -3.68
N SER A 72 6.10 -6.03 -3.93
CA SER A 72 6.59 -4.97 -4.82
C SER A 72 7.71 -4.21 -4.14
N GLN A 73 8.76 -3.90 -4.91
CA GLN A 73 9.83 -3.03 -4.44
C GLN A 73 9.57 -1.64 -5.03
N VAL A 74 9.49 -0.65 -4.18
CA VAL A 74 9.09 0.70 -4.59
C VAL A 74 10.14 1.72 -4.22
N LEU A 75 10.25 2.77 -5.05
CA LEU A 75 11.08 3.92 -4.77
C LEU A 75 10.17 5.05 -4.33
N LEU A 76 10.40 5.55 -3.12
CA LEU A 76 9.60 6.61 -2.52
C LEU A 76 10.41 7.87 -2.35
N GLN A 77 9.76 9.02 -2.42
CA GLN A 77 10.38 10.29 -2.10
C GLN A 77 9.55 11.02 -1.06
N ASP A 78 10.18 11.32 0.07
CA ASP A 78 9.52 12.06 1.14
C ASP A 78 9.13 13.46 0.63
N VAL A 79 7.89 13.87 0.85
CA VAL A 79 7.43 15.13 0.29
C VAL A 79 8.00 16.34 1.01
N GLN A 80 8.47 16.19 2.24
CA GLN A 80 9.03 17.30 2.99
C GLN A 80 10.54 17.43 2.81
N THR A 81 11.27 16.32 2.83
CA THR A 81 12.72 16.34 2.81
C THR A 81 13.31 16.03 1.44
N SER A 82 12.49 15.52 0.53
CA SER A 82 12.93 15.06 -0.79
C SER A 82 13.89 13.87 -0.73
N GLN A 83 14.04 13.26 0.43
CA GLN A 83 14.84 12.05 0.55
C GLN A 83 14.17 10.89 -0.14
N ARG A 84 14.97 10.06 -0.78
CA ARG A 84 14.47 8.89 -1.50
C ARG A 84 14.84 7.63 -0.75
N ASN A 85 13.90 6.71 -0.69
CA ASN A 85 14.10 5.42 -0.03
C ASN A 85 13.47 4.33 -0.87
N THR A 86 14.09 3.15 -0.82
CA THR A 86 13.55 1.97 -1.48
C THR A 86 13.08 1.00 -0.41
N LEU A 87 11.89 0.43 -0.59
CA LEU A 87 11.41 -0.60 0.31
C LEU A 87 10.63 -1.64 -0.46
N THR A 88 10.50 -2.82 0.15
CA THR A 88 9.71 -3.92 -0.39
C THR A 88 8.57 -4.20 0.59
N LEU A 89 7.35 -4.23 0.07
CA LEU A 89 6.17 -4.51 0.88
C LEU A 89 6.04 -6.02 1.06
N CYS A 90 5.86 -6.49 2.29
CA CYS A 90 5.80 -7.92 2.55
C CYS A 90 4.80 -8.24 3.65
N TYR A 91 4.57 -9.54 3.86
CA TYR A 91 3.75 -9.99 4.99
C TYR A 91 4.56 -9.91 6.27
N PRO A 92 3.89 -9.82 7.43
CA PRO A 92 4.62 -9.63 8.70
C PRO A 92 5.70 -10.67 8.97
N ALA A 93 5.49 -11.91 8.54
CA ALA A 93 6.47 -12.96 8.78
C ALA A 93 7.80 -12.71 8.08
N ASP A 94 7.79 -11.95 7.00
CA ASP A 94 8.99 -11.66 6.22
C ASP A 94 9.55 -10.28 6.51
N ALA A 95 8.96 -9.54 7.44
CA ALA A 95 9.37 -8.15 7.68
C ALA A 95 10.77 -8.09 8.27
N GLU A 96 11.57 -7.21 7.69
CA GLU A 96 12.94 -7.00 8.15
C GLU A 96 13.29 -5.56 7.76
N PRO A 97 12.84 -4.58 8.55
CA PRO A 97 13.00 -3.17 8.16
C PRO A 97 14.44 -2.75 7.93
N ALA A 98 15.39 -3.38 8.62
CA ALA A 98 16.79 -3.01 8.47
C ALA A 98 17.30 -3.23 7.04
N VAL A 99 16.69 -4.14 6.30
CA VAL A 99 17.08 -4.38 4.91
C VAL A 99 15.98 -3.97 3.93
N GLY A 100 15.00 -3.20 4.39
CA GLY A 100 14.00 -2.62 3.51
C GLY A 100 12.74 -3.43 3.32
N PHE A 101 12.54 -4.51 4.10
CA PHE A 101 11.31 -5.31 4.00
C PHE A 101 10.33 -4.83 5.06
N VAL A 102 9.27 -4.18 4.62
CA VAL A 102 8.33 -3.50 5.49
C VAL A 102 7.00 -4.24 5.48
N SER A 103 6.47 -4.51 6.68
CA SER A 103 5.20 -5.22 6.82
C SER A 103 4.03 -4.42 6.26
N VAL A 104 3.11 -5.12 5.59
CA VAL A 104 1.87 -4.52 5.12
C VAL A 104 1.02 -3.99 6.28
N LEU A 105 1.23 -4.51 7.50
CA LEU A 105 0.51 -4.04 8.67
C LEU A 105 1.13 -2.80 9.30
N SER A 106 2.35 -2.41 8.88
CA SER A 106 2.95 -1.17 9.37
C SER A 106 2.21 0.02 8.79
N PRO A 107 2.31 1.20 9.42
CA PRO A 107 1.64 2.39 8.88
C PRO A 107 2.02 2.70 7.44
N VAL A 108 3.33 2.65 7.11
CA VAL A 108 3.74 2.95 5.74
C VAL A 108 3.31 1.85 4.78
N GLY A 109 3.37 0.59 5.20
CA GLY A 109 2.98 -0.53 4.34
C GLY A 109 1.52 -0.48 3.97
N SER A 110 0.64 -0.26 4.95
CA SER A 110 -0.79 -0.19 4.67
C SER A 110 -1.13 1.04 3.82
N ALA A 111 -0.35 2.11 3.93
CA ALA A 111 -0.59 3.31 3.13
C ALA A 111 -0.21 3.10 1.66
N LEU A 112 0.75 2.22 1.38
CA LEU A 112 1.24 2.00 0.02
C LEU A 112 0.44 0.98 -0.77
N LEU A 113 -0.11 -0.01 -0.10
CA LEU A 113 -0.73 -1.15 -0.79
C LEU A 113 -1.81 -0.71 -1.77
N GLY A 114 -1.66 -1.13 -3.01
CA GLY A 114 -2.68 -0.88 -4.04
C GLY A 114 -2.61 0.46 -4.73
N LEU A 115 -1.69 1.33 -4.33
CA LEU A 115 -1.59 2.66 -4.96
C LEU A 115 -0.77 2.60 -6.25
N PRO A 116 -1.11 3.43 -7.24
CA PRO A 116 -0.32 3.50 -8.46
C PRO A 116 0.87 4.46 -8.32
N VAL A 117 1.85 4.31 -9.20
CA VAL A 117 2.96 5.26 -9.30
C VAL A 117 2.39 6.66 -9.52
N GLY A 118 2.99 7.64 -8.87
CA GLY A 118 2.55 9.03 -8.94
C GLY A 118 1.63 9.42 -7.81
N SER A 119 1.14 8.44 -7.04
CA SER A 119 0.30 8.73 -5.88
C SER A 119 1.17 9.14 -4.69
N VAL A 120 0.55 9.84 -3.74
CA VAL A 120 1.21 10.19 -2.48
C VAL A 120 0.57 9.36 -1.38
N ALA A 121 1.39 8.54 -0.73
CA ALA A 121 0.94 7.75 0.42
C ALA A 121 1.11 8.60 1.68
N ARG A 122 0.15 8.53 2.59
CA ARG A 122 0.17 9.31 3.83
C ARG A 122 -0.08 8.39 5.00
N TRP A 123 0.64 8.61 6.07
CA TRP A 123 0.48 7.79 7.28
C TRP A 123 0.94 8.57 8.49
N SER A 124 0.55 8.09 9.68
CA SER A 124 1.00 8.66 10.95
C SER A 124 1.96 7.70 11.62
N THR A 125 3.04 8.24 12.16
CA THR A 125 3.98 7.42 12.92
C THR A 125 3.45 7.17 14.33
N PRO A 126 3.98 6.18 15.05
CA PRO A 126 3.57 5.97 16.43
C PRO A 126 3.80 7.18 17.34
N SER A 127 4.74 8.05 16.99
CA SER A 127 4.99 9.25 17.76
C SER A 127 4.00 10.38 17.44
N GLY A 128 3.08 10.15 16.49
CA GLY A 128 2.07 11.14 16.14
C GLY A 128 2.43 12.05 14.99
N ASP A 129 3.59 11.87 14.38
CA ASP A 129 3.99 12.68 13.23
C ASP A 129 3.29 12.22 11.97
N GLU A 130 2.92 13.19 11.16
CA GLU A 130 2.34 12.91 9.85
C GLU A 130 3.44 12.79 8.81
N LYS A 131 3.40 11.73 8.02
CA LYS A 131 4.37 11.49 6.96
C LYS A 131 3.66 11.33 5.63
N ALA A 132 4.34 11.72 4.57
CA ALA A 132 3.82 11.54 3.22
C ALA A 132 4.99 11.32 2.26
N ALA A 133 4.80 10.42 1.30
CA ALA A 133 5.81 10.13 0.32
C ALA A 133 5.16 9.85 -1.03
N GLU A 134 5.79 10.34 -2.07
CA GLU A 134 5.33 10.08 -3.44
C GLU A 134 5.94 8.77 -3.94
N ILE A 135 5.15 7.96 -4.61
CA ILE A 135 5.64 6.73 -5.23
C ILE A 135 6.24 7.10 -6.57
N LEU A 136 7.57 7.11 -6.66
CA LEU A 136 8.24 7.54 -7.89
C LEU A 136 8.31 6.43 -8.91
N ALA A 137 8.50 5.20 -8.48
CA ALA A 137 8.65 4.07 -9.38
C ALA A 137 8.44 2.77 -8.64
N ILE A 138 8.05 1.74 -9.37
CA ILE A 138 8.05 0.38 -8.87
C ILE A 138 9.23 -0.32 -9.52
N LEU A 139 10.20 -0.70 -8.71
CA LEU A 139 11.43 -1.31 -9.21
C LEU A 139 11.27 -2.79 -9.49
N PHE A 140 10.32 -3.43 -8.80
CA PHE A 140 10.00 -4.84 -9.02
C PHE A 140 8.56 -5.07 -8.60
N GLN A 141 7.82 -5.80 -9.43
CA GLN A 141 6.48 -6.26 -9.12
C GLN A 141 6.40 -7.72 -9.54
N PRO A 142 6.07 -8.65 -8.63
CA PRO A 142 6.06 -10.07 -8.98
C PRO A 142 5.18 -10.38 -10.18
N GLU A 143 3.98 -9.79 -10.24
CA GLU A 143 3.04 -10.06 -11.31
C GLU A 143 3.59 -9.66 -12.68
N SER A 144 4.28 -8.53 -12.75
CA SER A 144 4.80 -8.08 -14.04
C SER A 144 6.03 -8.88 -14.45
N SER A 145 6.66 -9.61 -13.52
CA SER A 145 7.76 -10.50 -13.86
C SER A 145 7.28 -11.91 -14.16
N GLY A 146 5.98 -12.16 -14.09
CA GLY A 146 5.40 -13.46 -14.38
C GLY A 146 5.20 -14.35 -13.16
N ASP A 147 5.47 -13.85 -11.96
CA ASP A 147 5.32 -14.65 -10.75
C ASP A 147 3.98 -14.32 -10.10
N TYR A 148 2.97 -15.08 -10.43
CA TYR A 148 1.61 -14.82 -9.96
C TYR A 148 1.29 -15.48 -8.63
N ALA A 149 2.22 -16.21 -8.06
CA ALA A 149 1.99 -16.94 -6.82
C ALA A 149 2.85 -16.48 -5.65
N MET A 150 3.72 -15.51 -5.85
CA MET A 150 4.65 -15.04 -4.83
C MET A 150 3.95 -14.41 -3.62
#